data_be34cc08fc01210ca5b42f9b1167f551
#
_entry.id   be34cc08fc01210ca5b42f9b1167f551
#
_cell.length_a   1.000
_cell.length_b   1.000
_cell.length_c   1.000
_cell.angle_alpha   90.00
_cell.angle_beta   90.00
_cell.angle_gamma   90.00
#
_symmetry.space_group_name_H-M   'P 1'
#
loop_
_entity.id
_entity.type
_entity.pdbx_description
1 polymer ?
#
loop_
_entity_poly.entity_id
_entity_poly.type
_entity_poly.pdbx_seq_one_letter_code
_entity_poly.pdbx_strand_id
1 'polypeptide(L)'
;LCDRRQRQMCIRDSEYTAANCDCVELPKNAETGRRASLYNGLGWAASASGEHTDEAWQLIEYLGSKEAQEKQAELGVTMSAYKDTSDAWAKSADFNLQAYLNMMDDMEIRPYSKSTVTWENEDNEILKGVYTGDITMEEACKQMADQMNEKLAEE
;
A
#
# COMPACT_ATOMS: atom_id res chain seq x y z
N LEU A 1 18.32 8.06 15.20
CA LEU A 1 18.07 6.70 14.72
C LEU A 1 16.68 6.66 14.10
N CYS A 2 16.64 6.83 12.77
CA CYS A 2 15.38 6.58 12.05
C CYS A 2 15.01 5.11 12.19
N ASP A 3 13.81 4.83 12.68
CA ASP A 3 13.19 3.51 12.65
C ASP A 3 13.25 2.95 11.21
N ARG A 4 13.30 1.63 11.05
CA ARG A 4 13.37 0.97 9.73
C ARG A 4 12.27 1.45 8.77
N ARG A 5 11.09 1.84 9.29
CA ARG A 5 9.99 2.41 8.51
C ARG A 5 10.32 3.79 7.96
N GLN A 6 10.96 4.63 8.76
CA GLN A 6 11.45 5.95 8.31
C GLN A 6 12.59 5.82 7.30
N ARG A 7 13.44 4.79 7.40
CA ARG A 7 14.46 4.52 6.38
C ARG A 7 13.86 4.21 5.02
N GLN A 8 12.78 3.44 4.95
CA GLN A 8 12.08 3.17 3.68
C GLN A 8 11.42 4.43 3.10
N MET A 9 10.81 5.27 3.93
CA MET A 9 10.29 6.56 3.50
C MET A 9 11.41 7.48 3.01
N CYS A 10 12.49 7.65 3.78
CA CYS A 10 13.64 8.47 3.39
C CYS A 10 14.32 7.99 2.10
N ILE A 11 14.34 6.68 1.82
CA ILE A 11 14.87 6.13 0.57
C ILE A 11 13.97 6.48 -0.62
N ARG A 12 12.65 6.44 -0.44
CA ARG A 12 11.68 6.76 -1.51
C ARG A 12 11.68 8.24 -1.88
N ASP A 13 11.94 9.11 -0.91
CA ASP A 13 11.94 10.57 -1.07
C ASP A 13 13.33 11.14 -1.31
N SER A 14 14.37 10.29 -1.45
CA SER A 14 15.73 10.77 -1.67
C SER A 14 15.97 11.11 -3.14
N GLU A 15 16.68 12.18 -3.40
CA GLU A 15 17.14 12.55 -4.75
C GLU A 15 17.92 11.41 -5.44
N TYR A 16 18.57 10.56 -4.66
CA TYR A 16 19.29 9.39 -5.15
C TYR A 16 18.37 8.34 -5.77
N THR A 17 17.19 8.11 -5.19
CA THR A 17 16.20 7.13 -5.71
C THR A 17 15.52 7.68 -6.96
N ALA A 18 15.14 8.96 -6.96
CA ALA A 18 14.49 9.61 -8.09
C ALA A 18 15.37 9.65 -9.34
N ALA A 19 16.71 9.81 -9.17
CA ALA A 19 17.65 9.90 -10.28
C ALA A 19 17.93 8.57 -11.02
N ASN A 20 17.59 7.41 -10.42
CA ASN A 20 18.02 6.10 -10.93
C ASN A 20 16.91 5.06 -11.03
N CYS A 21 15.66 5.43 -10.79
CA CYS A 21 14.52 4.50 -10.81
C CYS A 21 13.44 4.99 -11.77
N ASP A 22 12.77 4.04 -12.41
CA ASP A 22 11.56 4.29 -13.18
C ASP A 22 10.52 3.21 -12.86
N CYS A 23 9.26 3.46 -13.19
CA CYS A 23 8.15 2.56 -12.96
C CYS A 23 7.63 2.00 -14.27
N VAL A 24 7.31 0.71 -14.26
CA VAL A 24 6.65 0.02 -15.37
C VAL A 24 5.45 -0.75 -14.83
N GLU A 25 4.49 -1.00 -15.70
CA GLU A 25 3.36 -1.86 -15.38
C GLU A 25 3.83 -3.28 -15.06
N LEU A 26 3.15 -3.95 -14.11
CA LEU A 26 3.43 -5.35 -13.80
C LEU A 26 3.30 -6.23 -15.05
N PRO A 27 4.16 -7.25 -15.22
CA PRO A 27 4.05 -8.17 -16.33
C PRO A 27 2.75 -8.99 -16.24
N LYS A 28 2.19 -9.33 -17.40
CA LYS A 28 1.08 -10.25 -17.48
C LYS A 28 1.56 -11.69 -17.29
N ASN A 29 0.76 -12.49 -16.60
CA ASN A 29 0.99 -13.93 -16.54
C ASN A 29 0.92 -14.52 -17.95
N ALA A 30 1.92 -15.31 -18.35
CA ALA A 30 2.05 -15.83 -19.71
C ALA A 30 0.94 -16.80 -20.12
N GLU A 31 0.37 -17.53 -19.15
CA GLU A 31 -0.66 -18.53 -19.40
C GLU A 31 -2.06 -17.93 -19.41
N THR A 32 -2.35 -17.02 -18.47
CA THR A 32 -3.68 -16.45 -18.28
C THR A 32 -3.87 -15.11 -19.01
N GLY A 33 -2.79 -14.45 -19.41
CA GLY A 33 -2.82 -13.10 -19.97
C GLY A 33 -3.20 -12.01 -18.96
N ARG A 34 -3.45 -12.37 -17.69
CA ARG A 34 -3.86 -11.46 -16.63
C ARG A 34 -2.66 -10.93 -15.88
N ARG A 35 -2.81 -9.75 -15.33
CA ARG A 35 -1.97 -9.20 -14.27
C ARG A 35 -2.86 -8.75 -13.12
N ALA A 36 -2.31 -8.63 -11.93
CA ALA A 36 -3.01 -8.10 -10.79
C ALA A 36 -2.06 -7.25 -9.95
N SER A 37 -2.59 -6.17 -9.42
CA SER A 37 -1.94 -5.34 -8.41
C SER A 37 -2.86 -5.24 -7.20
N LEU A 38 -2.35 -4.79 -6.07
CA LEU A 38 -3.15 -4.64 -4.87
C LEU A 38 -3.69 -3.22 -4.75
N TYR A 39 -4.98 -3.11 -4.50
CA TYR A 39 -5.60 -1.88 -4.06
C TYR A 39 -5.44 -1.75 -2.54
N ASN A 40 -4.75 -0.71 -2.09
CA ASN A 40 -4.55 -0.42 -0.68
C ASN A 40 -5.04 0.99 -0.38
N GLY A 41 -6.26 1.10 0.11
CA GLY A 41 -6.87 2.37 0.48
C GLY A 41 -6.37 2.86 1.84
N LEU A 42 -6.05 4.16 1.92
CA LEU A 42 -5.76 4.84 3.18
C LEU A 42 -6.99 5.65 3.61
N GLY A 43 -7.36 5.56 4.87
CA GLY A 43 -8.50 6.26 5.44
C GLY A 43 -8.08 7.20 6.57
N TRP A 44 -8.80 8.30 6.69
CA TRP A 44 -8.72 9.18 7.85
C TRP A 44 -9.66 8.69 8.94
N ALA A 45 -9.20 8.69 10.18
CA ALA A 45 -10.02 8.32 11.34
C ALA A 45 -9.77 9.26 12.50
N ALA A 46 -10.80 9.49 13.31
CA ALA A 46 -10.71 10.22 14.56
C ALA A 46 -11.11 9.34 15.74
N SER A 47 -10.56 9.62 16.92
CA SER A 47 -10.95 8.95 18.15
C SER A 47 -12.38 9.32 18.54
N ALA A 48 -13.23 8.33 18.74
CA ALA A 48 -14.61 8.54 19.20
C ALA A 48 -14.70 9.05 20.65
N SER A 49 -13.62 8.92 21.43
CA SER A 49 -13.53 9.38 22.82
C SER A 49 -12.77 10.71 22.97
N GLY A 50 -12.46 11.39 21.88
CA GLY A 50 -11.79 12.69 21.88
C GLY A 50 -12.70 13.80 22.38
N GLU A 51 -12.14 14.84 23.00
CA GLU A 51 -12.89 16.03 23.46
C GLU A 51 -13.33 16.94 22.30
N HIS A 52 -12.71 16.83 21.12
CA HIS A 52 -12.91 17.65 19.94
C HIS A 52 -13.34 16.81 18.71
N THR A 53 -14.36 15.96 18.89
CA THR A 53 -14.82 15.05 17.84
C THR A 53 -15.44 15.78 16.65
N ASP A 54 -16.14 16.87 16.88
CA ASP A 54 -16.80 17.65 15.82
C ASP A 54 -15.77 18.39 14.97
N GLU A 55 -14.75 18.98 15.57
CA GLU A 55 -13.65 19.63 14.87
C GLU A 55 -12.78 18.61 14.10
N ALA A 56 -12.55 17.45 14.68
CA ALA A 56 -11.86 16.35 14.01
C ALA A 56 -12.64 15.84 12.81
N TRP A 57 -13.97 15.77 12.90
CA TRP A 57 -14.83 15.41 11.78
C TRP A 57 -14.76 16.45 10.65
N GLN A 58 -14.83 17.74 10.96
CA GLN A 58 -14.68 18.82 9.97
C GLN A 58 -13.33 18.72 9.22
N LEU A 59 -12.25 18.39 9.95
CA LEU A 59 -10.96 18.17 9.32
C LEU A 59 -10.97 16.96 8.37
N ILE A 60 -11.60 15.84 8.77
CA ILE A 60 -11.73 14.65 7.92
C ILE A 60 -12.54 14.97 6.66
N GLU A 61 -13.66 15.70 6.78
CA GLU A 61 -14.46 16.15 5.64
C GLU A 61 -13.63 17.02 4.68
N TYR A 62 -12.86 17.97 5.22
CA TYR A 62 -11.98 18.80 4.40
C TYR A 62 -10.91 17.96 3.68
N LEU A 63 -10.24 17.03 4.39
CA LEU A 63 -9.22 16.16 3.79
C LEU A 63 -9.78 15.22 2.72
N GLY A 64 -11.06 14.86 2.80
CA GLY A 64 -11.79 14.11 1.77
C GLY A 64 -12.35 14.98 0.63
N SER A 65 -12.27 16.31 0.73
CA SER A 65 -12.76 17.21 -0.30
C SER A 65 -11.93 17.15 -1.58
N LYS A 66 -12.55 17.55 -2.70
CA LYS A 66 -11.85 17.62 -3.99
C LYS A 66 -10.59 18.49 -3.91
N GLU A 67 -10.72 19.67 -3.29
CA GLU A 67 -9.61 20.62 -3.13
C GLU A 67 -8.41 20.02 -2.39
N ALA A 68 -8.64 19.39 -1.24
CA ALA A 68 -7.59 18.79 -0.45
C ALA A 68 -6.95 17.58 -1.15
N GLN A 69 -7.75 16.78 -1.84
CA GLN A 69 -7.28 15.62 -2.59
C GLN A 69 -6.46 16.03 -3.83
N GLU A 70 -6.88 17.06 -4.56
CA GLU A 70 -6.09 17.65 -5.65
C GLU A 70 -4.76 18.18 -5.13
N LYS A 71 -4.77 18.86 -3.99
CA LYS A 71 -3.54 19.37 -3.38
C LYS A 71 -2.58 18.28 -2.94
N GLN A 72 -3.07 17.21 -2.36
CA GLN A 72 -2.25 16.04 -2.00
C GLN A 72 -1.64 15.36 -3.25
N ALA A 73 -2.42 15.26 -4.33
CA ALA A 73 -1.94 14.71 -5.60
C ALA A 73 -0.86 15.60 -6.23
N GLU A 74 -1.05 16.94 -6.29
CA GLU A 74 -0.06 17.90 -6.78
C GLU A 74 1.28 17.82 -6.02
N LEU A 75 1.21 17.61 -4.70
CA LEU A 75 2.38 17.47 -3.84
C LEU A 75 3.04 16.09 -3.92
N GLY A 76 2.48 15.17 -4.70
CA GLY A 76 3.02 13.82 -4.85
C GLY A 76 2.85 12.91 -3.62
N VAL A 77 2.02 13.32 -2.64
CA VAL A 77 1.89 12.59 -1.37
C VAL A 77 1.23 11.23 -1.58
N THR A 78 0.13 11.20 -2.34
CA THR A 78 -0.62 9.97 -2.64
C THR A 78 -1.49 10.15 -3.88
N MET A 79 -1.88 9.03 -4.52
CA MET A 79 -2.93 9.06 -5.51
C MET A 79 -4.23 9.58 -4.86
N SER A 80 -4.91 10.48 -5.56
CA SER A 80 -6.18 11.00 -5.10
C SER A 80 -7.25 9.91 -5.11
N ALA A 81 -8.04 9.83 -4.03
CA ALA A 81 -9.25 9.02 -3.99
C ALA A 81 -10.45 9.71 -4.69
N TYR A 82 -10.33 11.00 -5.04
CA TYR A 82 -11.37 11.72 -5.73
C TYR A 82 -11.28 11.44 -7.23
N LYS A 83 -12.41 11.11 -7.84
CA LYS A 83 -12.47 10.75 -9.26
C LYS A 83 -11.94 11.88 -10.15
N ASP A 84 -11.20 11.51 -11.18
CA ASP A 84 -10.66 12.42 -12.21
C ASP A 84 -9.63 13.45 -11.70
N THR A 85 -8.98 13.20 -10.54
CA THR A 85 -7.95 14.11 -9.99
C THR A 85 -6.56 13.48 -9.87
N SER A 86 -6.39 12.21 -10.27
CA SER A 86 -5.11 11.49 -10.14
C SER A 86 -4.04 11.90 -11.17
N ASP A 87 -4.41 12.60 -12.25
CA ASP A 87 -3.48 13.07 -13.28
C ASP A 87 -2.41 14.03 -12.72
N ALA A 88 -2.76 14.83 -11.72
CA ALA A 88 -1.81 15.71 -11.06
C ALA A 88 -0.73 14.92 -10.33
N TRP A 89 -1.12 13.84 -9.64
CA TRP A 89 -0.19 12.94 -8.99
C TRP A 89 0.73 12.23 -10.00
N ALA A 90 0.20 11.77 -11.13
CA ALA A 90 1.02 11.12 -12.16
C ALA A 90 2.12 12.04 -12.75
N LYS A 91 1.91 13.36 -12.66
CA LYS A 91 2.85 14.40 -13.12
C LYS A 91 3.75 14.95 -12.02
N SER A 92 3.59 14.50 -10.78
CA SER A 92 4.31 15.05 -9.61
C SER A 92 5.75 14.57 -9.48
N ALA A 93 6.18 13.59 -10.28
CA ALA A 93 7.53 13.03 -10.26
C ALA A 93 8.13 12.93 -11.66
N ASP A 94 9.46 12.86 -11.72
CA ASP A 94 10.22 12.73 -12.97
C ASP A 94 10.27 11.30 -13.52
N PHE A 95 9.62 10.33 -12.86
CA PHE A 95 9.51 8.94 -13.28
C PHE A 95 8.06 8.56 -13.58
N ASN A 96 7.84 7.46 -14.29
CA ASN A 96 6.56 7.06 -14.89
C ASN A 96 5.51 6.59 -13.87
N LEU A 97 4.94 7.51 -13.09
CA LEU A 97 3.81 7.21 -12.19
C LEU A 97 2.53 6.81 -12.94
N GLN A 98 2.43 7.13 -14.24
CA GLN A 98 1.29 6.74 -15.07
C GLN A 98 1.09 5.21 -15.11
N ALA A 99 2.16 4.43 -14.95
CA ALA A 99 2.10 2.98 -14.89
C ALA A 99 1.14 2.46 -13.79
N TYR A 100 1.03 3.16 -12.66
CA TYR A 100 0.08 2.81 -11.60
C TYR A 100 -1.37 3.09 -12.01
N LEU A 101 -1.62 4.23 -12.65
CA LEU A 101 -2.97 4.58 -13.14
C LEU A 101 -3.43 3.62 -14.22
N ASN A 102 -2.53 3.18 -15.11
CA ASN A 102 -2.83 2.22 -16.15
C ASN A 102 -3.22 0.83 -15.62
N MET A 103 -2.84 0.53 -14.38
CA MET A 103 -3.18 -0.76 -13.73
C MET A 103 -4.41 -0.68 -12.83
N MET A 104 -5.11 0.45 -12.75
CA MET A 104 -6.27 0.61 -11.87
C MET A 104 -7.36 -0.45 -12.11
N ASP A 105 -7.60 -0.82 -13.37
CA ASP A 105 -8.58 -1.84 -13.72
C ASP A 105 -8.12 -3.29 -13.42
N ASP A 106 -6.82 -3.46 -13.19
CA ASP A 106 -6.19 -4.74 -12.85
C ASP A 106 -5.97 -4.90 -11.32
N MET A 107 -6.53 -4.00 -10.51
CA MET A 107 -6.34 -4.02 -9.06
C MET A 107 -7.34 -4.92 -8.37
N GLU A 108 -6.84 -5.69 -7.40
CA GLU A 108 -7.61 -6.56 -6.53
C GLU A 108 -7.53 -6.05 -5.08
N ILE A 109 -8.61 -6.24 -4.33
CA ILE A 109 -8.58 -5.94 -2.90
C ILE A 109 -7.69 -6.97 -2.21
N ARG A 110 -6.75 -6.49 -1.39
CA ARG A 110 -5.91 -7.34 -0.56
C ARG A 110 -6.78 -8.22 0.36
N PRO A 111 -6.47 -9.52 0.52
CA PRO A 111 -7.15 -10.34 1.51
C PRO A 111 -7.11 -9.69 2.90
N TYR A 112 -8.20 -9.73 3.62
CA TYR A 112 -8.32 -9.14 4.95
C TYR A 112 -9.22 -9.99 5.84
N SER A 113 -8.95 -9.93 7.14
CA SER A 113 -9.75 -10.54 8.20
C SER A 113 -9.64 -9.69 9.46
N LYS A 114 -10.28 -10.09 10.56
CA LYS A 114 -10.08 -9.41 11.85
C LYS A 114 -8.64 -9.48 12.34
N SER A 115 -7.96 -10.57 12.03
CA SER A 115 -6.58 -10.86 12.43
C SER A 115 -5.53 -10.50 11.37
N THR A 116 -5.88 -9.67 10.36
CA THR A 116 -4.99 -9.35 9.22
C THR A 116 -3.59 -8.96 9.66
N VAL A 117 -3.46 -8.02 10.60
CA VAL A 117 -2.14 -7.55 11.06
C VAL A 117 -1.33 -8.67 11.72
N THR A 118 -2.00 -9.58 12.42
CA THR A 118 -1.34 -10.70 13.11
C THR A 118 -0.75 -11.66 12.11
N TRP A 119 -1.55 -12.23 11.20
CA TRP A 119 -1.04 -13.21 10.24
C TRP A 119 -0.06 -12.59 9.23
N GLU A 120 -0.21 -11.31 8.84
CA GLU A 120 0.79 -10.64 7.99
C GLU A 120 2.15 -10.48 8.67
N ASN A 121 2.17 -10.15 9.96
CA ASN A 121 3.42 -10.07 10.70
C ASN A 121 4.11 -11.44 10.82
N GLU A 122 3.34 -12.49 11.07
CA GLU A 122 3.84 -13.86 11.14
C GLU A 122 4.35 -14.34 9.78
N ASP A 123 3.62 -14.05 8.68
CA ASP A 123 4.07 -14.32 7.30
C ASP A 123 5.40 -13.65 6.99
N ASN A 124 5.57 -12.40 7.40
CA ASN A 124 6.83 -11.68 7.23
C ASN A 124 7.99 -12.32 8.01
N GLU A 125 7.74 -12.85 9.21
CA GLU A 125 8.78 -13.58 9.97
C GLU A 125 9.14 -14.90 9.29
N ILE A 126 8.15 -15.64 8.79
CA ILE A 126 8.38 -16.89 8.03
C ILE A 126 9.22 -16.61 6.77
N LEU A 127 8.86 -15.56 6.00
CA LEU A 127 9.59 -15.19 4.79
C LEU A 127 11.04 -14.76 5.05
N LYS A 128 11.36 -14.24 6.24
CA LYS A 128 12.76 -13.97 6.61
C LYS A 128 13.60 -15.24 6.56
N GLY A 129 13.06 -16.39 7.00
CA GLY A 129 13.76 -17.66 6.94
C GLY A 129 14.10 -18.09 5.50
N VAL A 130 13.29 -17.72 4.52
CA VAL A 130 13.59 -17.95 3.09
C VAL A 130 14.76 -17.06 2.63
N TYR A 131 14.76 -15.79 2.99
CA TYR A 131 15.83 -14.86 2.60
C TYR A 131 17.17 -15.18 3.27
N THR A 132 17.15 -15.78 4.46
CA THR A 132 18.36 -16.24 5.15
C THR A 132 18.82 -17.63 4.68
N GLY A 133 17.97 -18.36 3.96
CA GLY A 133 18.26 -19.72 3.48
C GLY A 133 17.98 -20.82 4.51
N ASP A 134 17.28 -20.52 5.60
CA ASP A 134 16.95 -21.47 6.66
C ASP A 134 15.82 -22.43 6.28
N ILE A 135 14.89 -21.97 5.45
CA ILE A 135 13.75 -22.74 4.93
C ILE A 135 13.58 -22.51 3.43
N THR A 136 12.95 -23.46 2.75
CA THR A 136 12.59 -23.31 1.33
C THR A 136 11.33 -22.45 1.16
N MET A 137 11.14 -21.88 -0.03
CA MET A 137 9.90 -21.14 -0.35
C MET A 137 8.65 -22.04 -0.24
N GLU A 138 8.76 -23.32 -0.61
CA GLU A 138 7.66 -24.29 -0.52
C GLU A 138 7.24 -24.52 0.94
N GLU A 139 8.22 -24.69 1.84
CA GLU A 139 7.97 -24.82 3.27
C GLU A 139 7.37 -23.54 3.86
N ALA A 140 7.87 -22.37 3.45
CA ALA A 140 7.33 -21.09 3.89
C ALA A 140 5.86 -20.92 3.46
N CYS A 141 5.54 -21.19 2.19
CA CYS A 141 4.15 -21.12 1.69
C CYS A 141 3.21 -22.04 2.48
N LYS A 142 3.67 -23.25 2.83
CA LYS A 142 2.88 -24.17 3.63
C LYS A 142 2.66 -23.64 5.05
N GLN A 143 3.72 -23.18 5.71
CA GLN A 143 3.63 -22.61 7.07
C GLN A 143 2.71 -21.38 7.11
N MET A 144 2.82 -20.46 6.14
CA MET A 144 1.93 -19.29 6.04
C MET A 144 0.46 -19.71 5.85
N ALA A 145 0.19 -20.69 4.95
CA ALA A 145 -1.16 -21.15 4.73
C ALA A 145 -1.76 -21.85 5.97
N ASP A 146 -0.99 -22.70 6.65
CA ASP A 146 -1.43 -23.37 7.87
C ASP A 146 -1.76 -22.36 8.97
N GLN A 147 -0.88 -21.41 9.21
CA GLN A 147 -1.04 -20.36 10.20
C GLN A 147 -2.23 -19.42 9.89
N MET A 148 -2.38 -18.98 8.64
CA MET A 148 -3.54 -18.16 8.24
C MET A 148 -4.85 -18.91 8.46
N ASN A 149 -4.92 -20.21 8.11
CA ASN A 149 -6.10 -21.01 8.32
C ASN A 149 -6.43 -21.18 9.81
N GLU A 150 -5.42 -21.34 10.66
CA GLU A 150 -5.61 -21.38 12.12
C GLU A 150 -6.22 -20.08 12.63
N LYS A 151 -5.67 -18.92 12.25
CA LYS A 151 -6.18 -17.60 12.65
C LYS A 151 -7.60 -17.33 12.14
N LEU A 152 -7.89 -17.70 10.90
CA LEU A 152 -9.23 -17.54 10.34
C LEU A 152 -10.27 -18.47 11.02
N ALA A 153 -9.85 -19.63 11.52
CA ALA A 153 -10.73 -20.53 12.25
C ALA A 153 -11.09 -20.02 13.67
N GLU A 154 -10.29 -19.10 14.23
CA GLU A 154 -10.54 -18.45 15.53
C GLU A 154 -11.50 -17.25 15.44
N GLU A 155 -11.86 -16.75 14.25
CA GLU A 155 -12.70 -15.56 14.02
C GLU A 155 -14.19 -15.84 13.99
#